data_a4896d137c161591f37ee676167eeafc
#
_entry.id   a4896d137c161591f37ee676167eeafc
#
_cell.length_a   1.000
_cell.length_b   1.000
_cell.length_c   1.000
_cell.angle_alpha   90.00
_cell.angle_beta   90.00
_cell.angle_gamma   90.00
#
_symmetry.space_group_name_H-M   'P 1'
#
loop_
_entity.id
_entity.type
_entity.pdbx_description
1 polymer ?
#
loop_
_entity_poly.entity_id
_entity_poly.type
_entity_poly.pdbx_seq_one_letter_code
_entity_poly.pdbx_strand_id
1 'polypeptide(L)'
;MRFIIFNGTLKPDAESNTSKVVQMLKLAFEKLGQECKVVTLRDLNYERATKDVKDELAPHIIDIFNCDGVIFATPIWWGGHGSYIQTMFERLDPIYSWSKDNKYQPFYNKVFGTLVSGGGDGFQ
;
A
#
# COMPACT_ATOMS: atom_id res chain seq x y z
N MET A 1 11.40 7.42 12.04
CA MET A 1 10.73 7.47 10.71
C MET A 1 9.40 6.76 10.78
N ARG A 2 8.49 7.12 9.90
CA ARG A 2 7.16 6.53 9.79
C ARG A 2 7.01 5.79 8.49
N PHE A 3 6.53 4.56 8.57
CA PHE A 3 6.28 3.70 7.41
C PHE A 3 4.82 3.27 7.39
N ILE A 4 4.28 3.14 6.18
CA ILE A 4 2.94 2.59 5.96
C ILE A 4 3.09 1.39 5.04
N ILE A 5 2.48 0.27 5.41
CA ILE A 5 2.37 -0.90 4.56
C ILE A 5 0.92 -1.04 4.14
N PHE A 6 0.66 -0.93 2.84
CA PHE A 6 -0.65 -1.25 2.27
C PHE A 6 -0.67 -2.74 1.95
N ASN A 7 -1.44 -3.48 2.72
CA ASN A 7 -1.56 -4.93 2.58
C ASN A 7 -2.68 -5.24 1.58
N GLY A 8 -2.30 -5.74 0.42
CA GLY A 8 -3.21 -6.07 -0.67
C GLY A 8 -3.66 -7.54 -0.71
N THR A 9 -3.60 -8.23 0.41
CA THR A 9 -4.05 -9.63 0.47
C THR A 9 -5.53 -9.76 0.11
N LEU A 10 -5.86 -10.82 -0.62
CA LEU A 10 -7.25 -11.17 -0.96
C LEU A 10 -7.85 -12.17 0.05
N LYS A 11 -7.01 -12.83 0.83
CA LYS A 11 -7.42 -13.87 1.78
C LYS A 11 -7.55 -13.31 3.21
N PRO A 12 -8.35 -13.95 4.07
CA PRO A 12 -8.31 -13.64 5.49
C PRO A 12 -6.90 -13.78 6.07
N ASP A 13 -6.57 -12.98 7.06
CA ASP A 13 -5.20 -12.93 7.62
C ASP A 13 -4.69 -14.31 8.07
N ALA A 14 -5.54 -15.14 8.64
CA ALA A 14 -5.17 -16.47 9.10
C ALA A 14 -4.69 -17.39 7.96
N GLU A 15 -5.14 -17.13 6.72
CA GLU A 15 -4.81 -17.94 5.54
C GLU A 15 -3.83 -17.24 4.60
N SER A 16 -3.47 -16.01 4.88
CA SER A 16 -2.68 -15.18 3.98
C SER A 16 -1.21 -15.24 4.29
N ASN A 17 -0.42 -15.71 3.33
CA ASN A 17 1.03 -15.64 3.44
C ASN A 17 1.52 -14.20 3.33
N THR A 18 0.87 -13.38 2.50
CA THR A 18 1.18 -11.94 2.39
C THR A 18 1.03 -11.25 3.74
N SER A 19 -0.08 -11.48 4.44
CA SER A 19 -0.31 -10.89 5.77
C SER A 19 0.73 -11.33 6.79
N LYS A 20 1.16 -12.59 6.76
CA LYS A 20 2.20 -13.09 7.66
C LYS A 20 3.52 -12.36 7.46
N VAL A 21 3.93 -12.17 6.22
CA VAL A 21 5.18 -11.46 5.90
C VAL A 21 5.06 -9.98 6.22
N VAL A 22 3.90 -9.38 6.00
CA VAL A 22 3.62 -7.98 6.41
C VAL A 22 3.80 -7.82 7.91
N GLN A 23 3.28 -8.74 8.72
CA GLN A 23 3.45 -8.68 10.17
C GLN A 23 4.92 -8.83 10.59
N MET A 24 5.66 -9.70 9.92
CA MET A 24 7.10 -9.84 10.17
C MET A 24 7.83 -8.54 9.88
N LEU A 25 7.51 -7.89 8.78
CA LEU A 25 8.13 -6.61 8.39
C LEU A 25 7.77 -5.49 9.39
N LYS A 26 6.50 -5.43 9.81
CA LYS A 26 6.07 -4.48 10.84
C LYS A 26 6.88 -4.64 12.13
N LEU A 27 7.02 -5.87 12.61
CA LEU A 27 7.80 -6.15 13.81
C LEU A 27 9.27 -5.77 13.64
N ALA A 28 9.84 -5.99 12.46
CA ALA A 28 11.22 -5.61 12.17
C ALA A 28 11.42 -4.09 12.26
N PHE A 29 10.50 -3.31 11.68
CA PHE A 29 10.54 -1.85 11.79
C PHE A 29 10.45 -1.39 13.25
N GLU A 30 9.53 -1.95 14.01
CA GLU A 30 9.34 -1.59 15.42
C GLU A 30 10.56 -1.93 16.26
N LYS A 31 11.23 -3.06 16.01
CA LYS A 31 12.47 -3.42 16.67
C LYS A 31 13.61 -2.45 16.38
N LEU A 32 13.56 -1.81 15.22
CA LEU A 32 14.53 -0.78 14.83
C LEU A 32 14.14 0.62 15.32
N GLY A 33 13.09 0.71 16.14
CA GLY A 33 12.62 1.99 16.68
C GLY A 33 11.84 2.83 15.69
N GLN A 34 11.35 2.25 14.60
CA GLN A 34 10.57 2.95 13.58
C GLN A 34 9.08 2.72 13.79
N GLU A 35 8.26 3.72 13.48
CA GLU A 35 6.81 3.56 13.46
C GLU A 35 6.38 2.86 12.17
N CYS A 36 5.50 1.88 12.29
CA CYS A 36 4.97 1.17 11.13
C CYS A 36 3.47 0.93 11.28
N LYS A 37 2.70 1.47 10.36
CA LYS A 37 1.25 1.29 10.29
C LYS A 37 0.93 0.30 9.15
N VAL A 38 0.07 -0.67 9.43
CA VAL A 38 -0.43 -1.59 8.41
C VAL A 38 -1.87 -1.22 8.08
N VAL A 39 -2.15 -1.04 6.81
CA VAL A 39 -3.50 -0.82 6.29
C VAL A 39 -3.88 -2.02 5.45
N THR A 40 -4.80 -2.83 5.94
CA THR A 40 -5.30 -3.99 5.21
C THR A 40 -6.47 -3.55 4.33
N LEU A 41 -6.22 -3.47 3.03
CA LEU A 41 -7.15 -2.87 2.07
C LEU A 41 -8.48 -3.62 2.00
N ARG A 42 -8.45 -4.91 2.17
CA ARG A 42 -9.63 -5.77 2.15
C ARG A 42 -10.63 -5.44 3.29
N ASP A 43 -10.16 -4.84 4.37
CA ASP A 43 -11.02 -4.49 5.52
C ASP A 43 -11.71 -3.13 5.36
N LEU A 44 -11.41 -2.39 4.29
CA LEU A 44 -11.94 -1.06 4.06
C LEU A 44 -13.04 -1.08 3.01
N ASN A 45 -14.01 -0.17 3.16
CA ASN A 45 -14.98 0.15 2.12
C ASN A 45 -14.49 1.34 1.33
N TYR A 46 -14.20 1.15 0.05
CA TYR A 46 -13.73 2.22 -0.82
C TYR A 46 -14.09 1.95 -2.28
N GLU A 47 -14.08 3.01 -3.06
CA GLU A 47 -14.45 2.95 -4.47
C GLU A 47 -13.24 2.76 -5.37
N ARG A 48 -13.47 2.12 -6.50
CA ARG A 48 -12.56 2.12 -7.64
C ARG A 48 -12.82 3.39 -8.42
N ALA A 49 -11.89 4.35 -8.31
CA ALA A 49 -12.09 5.65 -8.94
C ALA A 49 -10.74 6.28 -9.29
N THR A 50 -10.76 7.07 -10.35
CA THR A 50 -9.60 7.88 -10.76
C THR A 50 -9.76 9.34 -10.37
N LYS A 51 -10.72 9.63 -9.51
CA LYS A 51 -10.96 10.97 -8.98
C LYS A 51 -11.04 10.91 -7.46
N ASP A 52 -10.88 12.06 -6.84
CA ASP A 52 -10.91 12.17 -5.39
C ASP A 52 -12.31 11.84 -4.86
N VAL A 53 -12.36 10.89 -3.94
CA VAL A 53 -13.59 10.48 -3.25
C VAL A 53 -13.32 10.39 -1.75
N LYS A 54 -14.35 10.70 -0.96
CA LYS A 54 -14.29 10.61 0.50
C LYS A 54 -14.83 9.25 0.93
N ASP A 55 -13.94 8.34 1.24
CA ASP A 55 -14.27 7.00 1.73
C ASP A 55 -13.27 6.54 2.79
N GLU A 56 -13.30 5.27 3.17
CA GLU A 56 -12.41 4.75 4.22
C GLU A 56 -10.94 4.69 3.78
N LEU A 57 -10.65 4.69 2.49
CA LEU A 57 -9.28 4.70 1.98
C LEU A 57 -8.67 6.10 1.97
N ALA A 58 -9.48 7.14 1.76
CA ALA A 58 -8.99 8.50 1.61
C ALA A 58 -8.08 9.00 2.75
N PRO A 59 -8.40 8.78 4.05
CA PRO A 59 -7.51 9.19 5.14
C PRO A 59 -6.14 8.50 5.08
N HIS A 60 -6.09 7.25 4.65
CA HIS A 60 -4.83 6.50 4.55
C HIS A 60 -3.97 6.99 3.39
N ILE A 61 -4.59 7.45 2.31
CA ILE A 61 -3.87 8.10 1.22
C ILE A 61 -3.24 9.41 1.70
N ILE A 62 -3.99 10.19 2.48
CA ILE A 62 -3.47 11.44 3.07
C ILE A 62 -2.31 11.16 4.02
N ASP A 63 -2.34 10.05 4.75
CA ASP A 63 -1.25 9.65 5.65
C ASP A 63 0.08 9.46 4.90
N ILE A 64 0.04 9.14 3.61
CA ILE A 64 1.25 9.02 2.79
C ILE A 64 2.04 10.33 2.80
N PHE A 65 1.36 11.47 2.83
CA PHE A 65 2.04 12.77 2.82
C PHE A 65 2.88 13.00 4.09
N ASN A 66 2.55 12.34 5.17
CA ASN A 66 3.17 12.50 6.49
C ASN A 66 4.09 11.33 6.87
N CYS A 67 4.34 10.39 5.97
CA CYS A 67 5.22 9.26 6.22
C CYS A 67 6.55 9.42 5.47
N ASP A 68 7.53 8.61 5.85
CA ASP A 68 8.86 8.56 5.22
C ASP A 68 8.96 7.44 4.19
N GLY A 69 8.17 6.39 4.34
CA GLY A 69 8.20 5.27 3.41
C GLY A 69 6.84 4.58 3.28
N VAL A 70 6.60 4.08 2.09
CA VAL A 70 5.36 3.35 1.74
C VAL A 70 5.74 2.03 1.10
N ILE A 71 5.12 0.96 1.58
CA ILE A 71 5.34 -0.38 1.06
C ILE A 71 4.00 -0.93 0.58
N PHE A 72 4.00 -1.42 -0.65
CA PHE A 72 2.84 -2.11 -1.23
C PHE A 72 3.09 -3.60 -1.17
N ALA A 73 2.27 -4.31 -0.43
CA ALA A 73 2.36 -5.75 -0.27
C ALA A 73 1.25 -6.43 -1.09
N THR A 74 1.63 -7.38 -1.92
CA THR A 74 0.68 -8.05 -2.83
C THR A 74 1.02 -9.53 -2.98
N PRO A 75 0.00 -10.41 -3.03
CA PRO A 75 0.18 -11.74 -3.59
C PRO A 75 0.32 -11.66 -5.10
N ILE A 76 0.86 -12.70 -5.72
CA ILE A 76 0.92 -12.83 -7.17
C ILE A 76 -0.25 -13.66 -7.67
N TRP A 77 -0.93 -13.12 -8.68
CA TRP A 77 -2.03 -13.77 -9.38
C TRP A 77 -1.75 -13.72 -10.88
N TRP A 78 -1.52 -14.89 -11.49
CA TRP A 78 -1.27 -15.02 -12.93
C TRP A 78 -0.15 -14.08 -13.42
N GLY A 79 0.94 -14.00 -12.66
CA GLY A 79 2.10 -13.16 -13.01
C GLY A 79 1.94 -11.67 -12.69
N GLY A 80 0.83 -11.26 -12.10
CA GLY A 80 0.56 -9.86 -11.77
C GLY A 80 0.24 -9.64 -10.30
N HIS A 81 0.23 -8.39 -9.90
CA HIS A 81 -0.17 -8.00 -8.54
C HIS A 81 -1.69 -8.16 -8.36
N GLY A 82 -2.15 -8.21 -7.11
CA GLY A 82 -3.57 -8.35 -6.78
C GLY A 82 -4.38 -7.09 -7.06
N SER A 83 -5.69 -7.27 -7.15
CA SER A 83 -6.62 -6.19 -7.50
C SER A 83 -6.68 -5.05 -6.48
N TYR A 84 -6.46 -5.34 -5.20
CA TYR A 84 -6.44 -4.28 -4.17
C TYR A 84 -5.27 -3.32 -4.39
N ILE A 85 -4.11 -3.82 -4.75
CA ILE A 85 -2.96 -2.97 -5.04
C ILE A 85 -3.17 -2.21 -6.34
N GLN A 86 -3.76 -2.84 -7.35
CA GLN A 86 -4.10 -2.15 -8.59
C GLN A 86 -5.07 -0.99 -8.32
N THR A 87 -6.10 -1.23 -7.54
CA THR A 87 -7.05 -0.17 -7.16
C THR A 87 -6.36 0.95 -6.38
N MET A 88 -5.43 0.60 -5.50
CA MET A 88 -4.64 1.59 -4.76
C MET A 88 -3.86 2.49 -5.71
N PHE A 89 -3.21 1.93 -6.72
CA PHE A 89 -2.48 2.73 -7.71
C PHE A 89 -3.42 3.66 -8.48
N GLU A 90 -4.59 3.17 -8.86
CA GLU A 90 -5.59 3.99 -9.56
C GLU A 90 -6.09 5.12 -8.66
N ARG A 91 -6.23 4.86 -7.36
CA ARG A 91 -6.64 5.87 -6.39
C ARG A 91 -5.55 6.91 -6.07
N LEU A 92 -4.30 6.64 -6.44
CA LEU A 92 -3.21 7.62 -6.32
C LEU A 92 -3.14 8.58 -7.53
N ASP A 93 -3.81 8.29 -8.62
CA ASP A 93 -3.78 9.10 -9.82
C ASP A 93 -4.25 10.55 -9.60
N PRO A 94 -5.33 10.83 -8.86
CA PRO A 94 -5.73 12.20 -8.56
C PRO A 94 -4.65 13.03 -7.86
N ILE A 95 -3.83 12.39 -7.03
CA ILE A 95 -2.72 13.07 -6.35
C ILE A 95 -1.66 13.50 -7.37
N TYR A 96 -1.35 12.63 -8.32
CA TYR A 96 -0.40 12.95 -9.38
C TYR A 96 -0.88 14.15 -10.20
N SER A 97 -2.14 14.15 -10.60
CA SER A 97 -2.74 15.25 -11.35
C SER A 97 -2.71 16.56 -10.56
N TRP A 98 -3.09 16.49 -9.27
CA TRP A 98 -3.07 17.64 -8.38
C TRP A 98 -1.64 18.19 -8.20
N SER A 99 -0.66 17.32 -8.02
CA SER A 99 0.73 17.72 -7.82
C SER A 99 1.30 18.45 -9.05
N LYS A 100 0.93 17.99 -10.24
CA LYS A 100 1.33 18.60 -11.48
C LYS A 100 0.78 20.03 -11.61
N ASP A 101 -0.49 20.22 -11.27
CA ASP A 101 -1.16 21.51 -11.38
C ASP A 101 -0.68 22.52 -10.31
N ASN A 102 -0.32 22.03 -9.12
CA ASN A 102 0.05 22.85 -7.97
C ASN A 102 1.56 22.95 -7.75
N LYS A 103 2.38 22.33 -8.60
CA LYS A 103 3.84 22.32 -8.53
C LYS A 103 4.35 21.84 -7.17
N TYR A 104 3.65 20.92 -6.55
CA TYR A 104 3.99 20.30 -5.29
C TYR A 104 4.19 18.80 -5.49
N GLN A 105 5.23 18.24 -4.87
CA GLN A 105 5.58 16.82 -5.01
C GLN A 105 5.33 16.09 -3.69
N PRO A 106 4.11 15.57 -3.45
CA PRO A 106 3.77 14.92 -2.19
C PRO A 106 4.56 13.64 -1.93
N PHE A 107 5.14 13.04 -2.96
CA PHE A 107 5.96 11.84 -2.84
C PHE A 107 7.46 12.12 -2.77
N TYR A 108 7.84 13.40 -2.75
CA TYR A 108 9.24 13.78 -2.67
C TYR A 108 9.85 13.34 -1.33
N ASN A 109 11.10 12.88 -1.41
CA ASN A 109 11.88 12.46 -0.25
C ASN A 109 11.23 11.30 0.54
N LYS A 110 10.56 10.39 -0.18
CA LYS A 110 9.97 9.19 0.40
C LYS A 110 10.55 7.95 -0.27
N VAL A 111 10.64 6.87 0.51
CA VAL A 111 11.04 5.57 0.00
C VAL A 111 9.77 4.77 -0.36
N PHE A 112 9.75 4.19 -1.55
CA PHE A 112 8.69 3.30 -1.98
C PHE A 112 9.27 1.90 -2.16
N GLY A 113 8.59 0.93 -1.60
CA GLY A 113 9.00 -0.47 -1.70
C GLY A 113 7.82 -1.38 -2.03
N THR A 114 8.15 -2.57 -2.48
CA THR A 114 7.16 -3.62 -2.73
C THR A 114 7.54 -4.88 -1.96
N LEU A 115 6.52 -5.58 -1.48
CA LEU A 115 6.64 -6.89 -0.87
C LEU A 115 5.74 -7.82 -1.67
N VAL A 116 6.32 -8.87 -2.21
CA VAL A 116 5.61 -9.78 -3.10
C VAL A 116 5.71 -11.19 -2.53
N SER A 117 4.57 -11.86 -2.43
CA SER A 117 4.52 -13.26 -2.05
C SER A 117 3.75 -14.06 -3.09
N GLY A 118 4.27 -15.23 -3.45
CA GLY A 118 3.60 -16.06 -4.46
C GLY A 118 4.29 -17.38 -4.68
N GLY A 119 3.66 -18.22 -5.51
CA GLY A 119 4.21 -19.46 -5.98
C GLY A 119 5.18 -19.28 -7.15
N GLY A 120 5.40 -20.35 -7.91
CA GLY A 120 6.40 -20.37 -8.98
C GLY A 120 6.13 -19.42 -10.15
N ASP A 121 4.92 -18.94 -10.31
CA ASP A 121 4.55 -18.00 -11.37
C ASP A 121 4.79 -16.53 -11.01
N GLY A 122 5.34 -16.27 -9.82
CA GLY A 122 5.54 -14.91 -9.31
C GLY A 122 6.79 -14.20 -9.81
N PHE A 123 7.62 -14.87 -10.58
CA PHE A 123 8.93 -14.36 -10.95
C PHE A 123 9.13 -14.19 -12.47
N GLN A 124 8.06 -13.94 -13.15
CA GLN A 124 8.11 -13.68 -14.59
C GLN A 124 8.31 -12.20 -14.89
#